data_0e82508b671d1e923bf9b3cf973b1e27
#
_entry.id   0e82508b671d1e923bf9b3cf973b1e27
#
_cell.length_a   1.000
_cell.length_b   1.000
_cell.length_c   1.000
_cell.angle_alpha   90.00
_cell.angle_beta   90.00
_cell.angle_gamma   90.00
#
_symmetry.space_group_name_H-M   'P 1'
#
loop_
_entity.id
_entity.type
_entity.pdbx_description
1 polymer ?
#
loop_
_entity_poly.entity_id
_entity_poly.type
_entity_poly.pdbx_seq_one_letter_code
_entity_poly.pdbx_strand_id
1 'polypeptide(L)'
;MLLLGLAALASSALILPRPFTTNAADSTSAPQAAPKPCGTVTVAAAADLMYAMNEIAANFEKPTGCSVRVSTGSSGNFLSQIENGAPFDVFFSADIEYPRKLEAEGLAVPGSTYLYALGKIVLWVRNDSRVDISKGFAALRDPSFQKLAIANPQHSPYGRAAEEALRKAGVYDAVKNRLVLGENISQAAQFVESGNADAGILALSLALSPGLKEKGRFWRVPENLYAPIQQGLVLVRASQNPQGAQAFLEYVKSPMTTALLERYGFILPGKVKP
;
A
#
# COMPACT_ATOMS: atom_id res chain seq x y z
N MET A 1 -66.78 94.37 10.94
CA MET A 1 -66.43 93.53 12.06
C MET A 1 -65.23 92.70 11.68
N LEU A 2 -64.23 92.88 12.46
CA LEU A 2 -62.90 92.26 12.34
C LEU A 2 -62.90 90.79 12.22
N LEU A 3 -61.99 90.22 11.43
CA LEU A 3 -61.35 88.92 11.73
C LEU A 3 -59.95 88.89 11.08
N LEU A 4 -58.96 88.70 11.96
CA LEU A 4 -57.58 88.48 11.64
C LEU A 4 -57.36 87.05 11.08
N GLY A 5 -56.62 86.96 9.99
CA GLY A 5 -56.12 85.70 9.48
C GLY A 5 -54.66 85.48 9.83
N LEU A 6 -54.34 84.46 10.50
CA LEU A 6 -53.00 84.04 10.88
C LEU A 6 -52.35 83.21 9.73
N ALA A 7 -51.24 83.62 9.21
CA ALA A 7 -50.45 82.91 8.22
C ALA A 7 -49.52 81.96 8.91
N ALA A 8 -49.61 80.63 8.58
CA ALA A 8 -48.70 79.60 9.03
C ALA A 8 -47.61 79.35 7.96
N LEU A 9 -46.34 79.62 8.30
CA LEU A 9 -45.17 79.33 7.49
C LEU A 9 -44.82 77.85 7.66
N ALA A 10 -44.95 77.10 6.60
CA ALA A 10 -44.47 75.70 6.56
C ALA A 10 -42.99 75.66 6.12
N SER A 11 -42.08 75.34 7.01
CA SER A 11 -40.68 75.06 6.72
C SER A 11 -40.51 73.63 6.15
N SER A 12 -40.23 73.51 4.87
CA SER A 12 -39.85 72.26 4.20
C SER A 12 -38.39 71.96 4.50
N ALA A 13 -38.18 70.97 5.35
CA ALA A 13 -36.83 70.39 5.59
C ALA A 13 -36.44 69.47 4.43
N LEU A 14 -35.40 69.90 3.71
CA LEU A 14 -34.76 69.15 2.63
C LEU A 14 -33.96 67.96 3.25
N ILE A 15 -34.44 66.70 3.10
CA ILE A 15 -33.74 65.51 3.52
C ILE A 15 -32.78 65.12 2.40
N LEU A 16 -31.47 65.35 2.58
CA LEU A 16 -30.41 64.83 1.74
C LEU A 16 -30.20 63.33 1.99
N PRO A 17 -30.11 62.51 0.94
CA PRO A 17 -29.79 61.09 1.12
C PRO A 17 -28.33 60.93 1.58
N ARG A 18 -28.13 60.21 2.67
CA ARG A 18 -26.79 59.77 3.12
C ARG A 18 -26.23 58.72 2.17
N PRO A 19 -24.95 58.80 1.77
CA PRO A 19 -24.33 57.77 0.97
C PRO A 19 -24.20 56.48 1.81
N PHE A 20 -24.72 55.35 1.31
CA PHE A 20 -24.47 54.02 1.83
C PHE A 20 -22.98 53.71 1.59
N THR A 21 -22.16 53.75 2.63
CA THR A 21 -20.84 53.12 2.62
C THR A 21 -21.02 51.61 2.73
N THR A 22 -20.94 50.92 1.61
CA THR A 22 -20.74 49.50 1.55
C THR A 22 -19.34 49.19 2.07
N ASN A 23 -19.24 48.76 3.33
CA ASN A 23 -18.05 48.09 3.82
C ASN A 23 -17.93 46.76 3.06
N ALA A 24 -17.15 46.74 1.98
CA ALA A 24 -16.59 45.51 1.44
C ALA A 24 -15.64 44.98 2.51
N ALA A 25 -16.10 43.96 3.25
CA ALA A 25 -15.23 43.17 4.10
C ALA A 25 -14.26 42.42 3.15
N ASP A 26 -13.07 42.98 3.03
CA ASP A 26 -11.93 42.36 2.37
C ASP A 26 -11.57 41.13 3.19
N SER A 27 -12.15 39.97 2.83
CA SER A 27 -11.75 38.69 3.36
C SER A 27 -10.40 38.29 2.72
N THR A 28 -9.36 38.99 3.15
CA THR A 28 -7.99 38.55 2.94
C THR A 28 -7.84 37.25 3.75
N SER A 29 -8.11 36.11 3.10
CA SER A 29 -7.70 34.79 3.65
C SER A 29 -6.18 34.89 3.80
N ALA A 30 -5.72 34.84 5.06
CA ALA A 30 -4.31 34.77 5.37
C ALA A 30 -3.70 33.60 4.58
N PRO A 31 -2.50 33.76 3.98
CA PRO A 31 -1.83 32.66 3.31
C PRO A 31 -1.71 31.52 4.30
N GLN A 32 -2.34 30.39 3.99
CA GLN A 32 -2.21 29.17 4.78
C GLN A 32 -0.73 28.81 4.73
N ALA A 33 -0.04 28.92 5.88
CA ALA A 33 1.38 28.60 5.97
C ALA A 33 1.61 27.20 5.39
N ALA A 34 2.53 27.10 4.42
CA ALA A 34 2.92 25.80 3.87
C ALA A 34 3.28 24.86 5.03
N PRO A 35 2.79 23.63 5.04
CA PRO A 35 3.08 22.70 6.12
C PRO A 35 4.59 22.59 6.27
N LYS A 36 5.08 22.71 7.52
CA LYS A 36 6.51 22.53 7.80
C LYS A 36 6.90 21.14 7.31
N PRO A 37 8.01 20.99 6.55
CA PRO A 37 8.43 19.69 6.08
C PRO A 37 8.62 18.76 7.29
N CYS A 38 7.93 17.62 7.30
CA CYS A 38 7.97 16.68 8.43
C CYS A 38 9.20 15.74 8.36
N GLY A 39 10.18 16.07 7.51
CA GLY A 39 11.38 15.25 7.32
C GLY A 39 11.14 14.05 6.39
N THR A 40 12.05 13.07 6.46
CA THR A 40 11.99 11.85 5.67
C THR A 40 11.48 10.70 6.53
N VAL A 41 10.50 9.95 6.03
CA VAL A 41 10.05 8.67 6.61
C VAL A 41 10.70 7.54 5.84
N THR A 42 11.47 6.68 6.52
CA THR A 42 12.14 5.52 5.93
C THR A 42 11.27 4.27 6.13
N VAL A 43 10.87 3.66 5.02
CA VAL A 43 9.94 2.53 5.01
C VAL A 43 10.63 1.27 4.52
N ALA A 44 10.62 0.20 5.34
CA ALA A 44 10.90 -1.15 4.91
C ALA A 44 9.58 -1.80 4.47
N ALA A 45 9.44 -2.18 3.21
CA ALA A 45 8.21 -2.74 2.67
C ALA A 45 8.41 -4.10 2.01
N ALA A 46 7.54 -5.05 2.30
CA ALA A 46 7.49 -6.31 1.57
C ALA A 46 7.34 -6.05 0.06
N ALA A 47 8.07 -6.80 -0.76
CA ALA A 47 8.24 -6.50 -2.18
C ALA A 47 6.96 -6.63 -3.03
N ASP A 48 5.92 -7.29 -2.51
CA ASP A 48 4.59 -7.31 -3.11
C ASP A 48 3.89 -5.95 -3.09
N LEU A 49 4.31 -5.05 -2.17
CA LEU A 49 3.85 -3.67 -2.08
C LEU A 49 4.57 -2.71 -3.05
N MET A 50 5.60 -3.13 -3.75
CA MET A 50 6.52 -2.24 -4.48
C MET A 50 5.79 -1.12 -5.26
N TYR A 51 4.79 -1.47 -6.07
CA TYR A 51 4.05 -0.48 -6.86
C TYR A 51 3.02 0.29 -6.02
N ALA A 52 2.28 -0.40 -5.17
CA ALA A 52 1.28 0.22 -4.30
C ALA A 52 1.94 1.21 -3.33
N MET A 53 3.07 0.84 -2.72
CA MET A 53 3.77 1.68 -1.76
C MET A 53 4.35 2.95 -2.40
N ASN A 54 4.87 2.87 -3.62
CA ASN A 54 5.34 4.05 -4.34
C ASN A 54 4.20 5.05 -4.59
N GLU A 55 2.99 4.56 -4.90
CA GLU A 55 1.82 5.40 -5.10
C GLU A 55 1.29 5.96 -3.77
N ILE A 56 1.28 5.15 -2.71
CA ILE A 56 0.93 5.58 -1.35
C ILE A 56 1.89 6.68 -0.89
N ALA A 57 3.19 6.49 -1.05
CA ALA A 57 4.22 7.45 -0.70
C ALA A 57 4.02 8.78 -1.44
N ALA A 58 3.88 8.74 -2.76
CA ALA A 58 3.68 9.94 -3.57
C ALA A 58 2.39 10.71 -3.20
N ASN A 59 1.33 10.00 -2.83
CA ASN A 59 0.07 10.60 -2.39
C ASN A 59 0.15 11.19 -0.97
N PHE A 60 0.99 10.63 -0.11
CA PHE A 60 1.26 11.15 1.23
C PHE A 60 2.16 12.40 1.20
N GLU A 61 3.19 12.40 0.36
CA GLU A 61 4.17 13.49 0.26
C GLU A 61 3.53 14.83 -0.15
N LYS A 62 2.61 14.80 -1.12
CA LYS A 62 1.98 16.01 -1.70
C LYS A 62 1.29 16.90 -0.65
N PRO A 63 0.36 16.39 0.20
CA PRO A 63 -0.34 17.23 1.17
C PRO A 63 0.46 17.50 2.43
N THR A 64 1.46 16.65 2.78
CA THR A 64 2.17 16.73 4.06
C THR A 64 3.49 17.46 4.00
N GLY A 65 4.10 17.53 2.81
CA GLY A 65 5.47 18.04 2.65
C GLY A 65 6.54 17.12 3.26
N CYS A 66 6.16 15.89 3.71
CA CYS A 66 7.10 14.85 4.10
C CYS A 66 7.72 14.22 2.86
N SER A 67 8.92 13.64 2.99
CA SER A 67 9.47 12.71 2.00
C SER A 67 9.36 11.28 2.51
N VAL A 68 9.12 10.31 1.62
CA VAL A 68 9.08 8.88 1.96
C VAL A 68 10.14 8.14 1.18
N ARG A 69 11.07 7.50 1.89
CA ARG A 69 12.08 6.64 1.27
C ARG A 69 11.69 5.18 1.46
N VAL A 70 11.32 4.52 0.38
CA VAL A 70 10.88 3.12 0.39
C VAL A 70 12.04 2.20 0.00
N SER A 71 12.30 1.21 0.86
CA SER A 71 13.12 0.04 0.54
C SER A 71 12.20 -1.16 0.42
N THR A 72 12.30 -1.90 -0.72
CA THR A 72 11.50 -3.11 -0.93
C THR A 72 12.34 -4.37 -0.88
N GLY A 73 11.82 -5.42 -0.24
CA GLY A 73 12.56 -6.66 -0.07
C GLY A 73 11.72 -7.78 0.54
N SER A 74 12.38 -8.82 1.02
CA SER A 74 11.74 -9.90 1.75
C SER A 74 11.43 -9.46 3.19
N SER A 75 10.23 -9.81 3.68
CA SER A 75 9.80 -9.48 5.06
C SER A 75 10.73 -10.08 6.12
N GLY A 76 11.21 -11.32 5.93
CA GLY A 76 12.13 -11.94 6.89
C GLY A 76 13.49 -11.27 6.93
N ASN A 77 14.00 -10.79 5.80
CA ASN A 77 15.26 -10.05 5.77
C ASN A 77 15.13 -8.68 6.44
N PHE A 78 14.02 -7.97 6.25
CA PHE A 78 13.76 -6.72 6.96
C PHE A 78 13.59 -6.93 8.46
N LEU A 79 12.90 -8.02 8.89
CA LEU A 79 12.84 -8.39 10.29
C LEU A 79 14.27 -8.49 10.88
N SER A 80 15.13 -9.30 10.25
CA SER A 80 16.51 -9.46 10.71
C SER A 80 17.30 -8.15 10.71
N GLN A 81 17.11 -7.30 9.69
CA GLN A 81 17.77 -5.98 9.67
C GLN A 81 17.33 -5.09 10.84
N ILE A 82 16.02 -5.06 11.15
CA ILE A 82 15.47 -4.27 12.26
C ILE A 82 15.96 -4.82 13.60
N GLU A 83 15.99 -6.14 13.78
CA GLU A 83 16.58 -6.80 14.95
C GLU A 83 18.07 -6.43 15.15
N ASN A 84 18.78 -6.17 14.06
CA ASN A 84 20.18 -5.71 14.08
C ASN A 84 20.33 -4.17 14.03
N GLY A 85 19.26 -3.43 14.29
CA GLY A 85 19.30 -1.97 14.48
C GLY A 85 19.24 -1.14 13.19
N ALA A 86 18.75 -1.70 12.07
CA ALA A 86 18.55 -0.91 10.84
C ALA A 86 17.57 0.25 11.10
N PRO A 87 17.88 1.48 10.64
CA PRO A 87 17.14 2.69 11.01
C PRO A 87 15.91 2.93 10.13
N PHE A 88 14.98 1.99 10.13
CA PHE A 88 13.68 2.17 9.52
C PHE A 88 12.71 2.85 10.50
N ASP A 89 11.78 3.63 9.97
CA ASP A 89 10.72 4.27 10.74
C ASP A 89 9.45 3.41 10.76
N VAL A 90 9.13 2.78 9.63
CA VAL A 90 7.94 1.92 9.49
C VAL A 90 8.32 0.63 8.76
N PHE A 91 7.83 -0.50 9.27
CA PHE A 91 7.98 -1.80 8.63
C PHE A 91 6.63 -2.35 8.17
N PHE A 92 6.51 -2.64 6.87
CA PHE A 92 5.38 -3.32 6.24
C PHE A 92 5.79 -4.74 5.88
N SER A 93 5.16 -5.69 6.52
CA SER A 93 5.44 -7.11 6.37
C SER A 93 4.30 -7.85 5.68
N ALA A 94 4.63 -8.80 4.82
CA ALA A 94 3.68 -9.77 4.28
C ALA A 94 3.33 -10.91 5.27
N ASP A 95 3.77 -10.80 6.52
CA ASP A 95 3.42 -11.71 7.61
C ASP A 95 3.29 -10.88 8.89
N ILE A 96 2.10 -10.84 9.47
CA ILE A 96 1.80 -10.02 10.66
C ILE A 96 2.57 -10.52 11.90
N GLU A 97 3.01 -11.79 11.93
CA GLU A 97 3.77 -12.30 13.06
C GLU A 97 5.14 -11.61 13.21
N TYR A 98 5.71 -11.06 12.13
CA TYR A 98 6.94 -10.29 12.21
C TYR A 98 6.77 -8.93 12.92
N PRO A 99 5.78 -8.09 12.59
CA PRO A 99 5.41 -6.93 13.40
C PRO A 99 5.14 -7.27 14.87
N ARG A 100 4.37 -8.34 15.14
CA ARG A 100 4.08 -8.79 16.51
C ARG A 100 5.33 -9.20 17.27
N LYS A 101 6.25 -9.90 16.62
CA LYS A 101 7.54 -10.29 17.19
C LYS A 101 8.36 -9.05 17.59
N LEU A 102 8.52 -8.08 16.69
CA LEU A 102 9.24 -6.84 17.00
C LEU A 102 8.61 -6.08 18.16
N GLU A 103 7.28 -6.07 18.26
CA GLU A 103 6.57 -5.44 19.38
C GLU A 103 6.83 -6.18 20.70
N ALA A 104 6.76 -7.51 20.70
CA ALA A 104 7.03 -8.35 21.86
C ALA A 104 8.49 -8.22 22.34
N GLU A 105 9.45 -8.05 21.44
CA GLU A 105 10.86 -7.84 21.73
C GLU A 105 11.20 -6.39 22.12
N GLY A 106 10.21 -5.49 22.10
CA GLY A 106 10.41 -4.09 22.43
C GLY A 106 11.14 -3.29 21.35
N LEU A 107 11.24 -3.81 20.13
CA LEU A 107 11.86 -3.15 18.98
C LEU A 107 10.86 -2.31 18.16
N ALA A 108 9.57 -2.43 18.47
CA ALA A 108 8.51 -1.61 17.89
C ALA A 108 7.78 -0.78 18.97
N VAL A 109 7.04 0.23 18.53
CA VAL A 109 6.19 1.05 19.40
C VAL A 109 5.00 0.20 19.86
N PRO A 110 4.76 0.07 21.18
CA PRO A 110 3.66 -0.74 21.68
C PRO A 110 2.29 -0.33 21.12
N GLY A 111 1.50 -1.30 20.68
CA GLY A 111 0.16 -1.08 20.12
C GLY A 111 0.16 -0.49 18.70
N SER A 112 1.32 -0.39 18.03
CA SER A 112 1.41 0.11 16.66
C SER A 112 1.20 -0.97 15.60
N THR A 113 1.20 -2.25 15.98
CA THR A 113 0.92 -3.34 15.05
C THR A 113 -0.46 -3.21 14.44
N TYR A 114 -0.53 -3.15 13.11
CA TYR A 114 -1.78 -2.97 12.38
C TYR A 114 -1.87 -3.93 11.20
N LEU A 115 -2.94 -4.75 11.17
CA LEU A 115 -3.28 -5.61 10.03
C LEU A 115 -3.92 -4.73 8.95
N TYR A 116 -3.17 -4.44 7.86
CA TYR A 116 -3.64 -3.54 6.82
C TYR A 116 -4.29 -4.25 5.62
N ALA A 117 -3.93 -5.52 5.35
CA ALA A 117 -4.44 -6.26 4.20
C ALA A 117 -4.23 -7.78 4.32
N LEU A 118 -4.85 -8.52 3.38
CA LEU A 118 -4.51 -9.91 3.08
C LEU A 118 -4.03 -9.99 1.64
N GLY A 119 -2.88 -10.65 1.45
CA GLY A 119 -2.29 -10.93 0.14
C GLY A 119 -2.87 -12.17 -0.51
N LYS A 120 -2.76 -12.26 -1.84
CA LYS A 120 -3.14 -13.43 -2.64
C LYS A 120 -2.01 -13.83 -3.57
N ILE A 121 -1.93 -15.13 -3.89
CA ILE A 121 -0.98 -15.65 -4.87
C ILE A 121 -1.68 -16.10 -6.15
N VAL A 122 -0.93 -16.01 -7.25
CA VAL A 122 -1.38 -16.39 -8.59
C VAL A 122 -0.27 -17.18 -9.29
N LEU A 123 -0.65 -18.13 -10.14
CA LEU A 123 0.26 -18.68 -11.14
C LEU A 123 0.24 -17.73 -12.34
N TRP A 124 1.37 -17.12 -12.66
CA TRP A 124 1.51 -16.11 -13.71
C TRP A 124 2.48 -16.58 -14.80
N VAL A 125 2.14 -16.26 -16.04
CA VAL A 125 2.98 -16.53 -17.22
C VAL A 125 2.96 -15.32 -18.15
N ARG A 126 3.99 -15.16 -18.97
CA ARG A 126 4.00 -14.16 -20.06
C ARG A 126 2.92 -14.46 -21.10
N ASN A 127 2.51 -13.45 -21.85
CA ASN A 127 1.51 -13.59 -22.92
C ASN A 127 1.95 -14.57 -24.03
N ASP A 128 3.24 -14.63 -24.34
CA ASP A 128 3.85 -15.51 -25.34
C ASP A 128 4.12 -16.94 -24.83
N SER A 129 3.85 -17.21 -23.56
CA SER A 129 4.07 -18.53 -22.95
C SER A 129 3.15 -19.61 -23.57
N ARG A 130 3.70 -20.80 -23.79
CA ARG A 130 2.96 -21.99 -24.22
C ARG A 130 2.30 -22.73 -23.05
N VAL A 131 2.56 -22.36 -21.80
CA VAL A 131 1.98 -22.97 -20.61
C VAL A 131 0.48 -22.67 -20.56
N ASP A 132 -0.33 -23.73 -20.54
CA ASP A 132 -1.79 -23.62 -20.40
C ASP A 132 -2.18 -23.47 -18.94
N ILE A 133 -2.17 -22.24 -18.42
CA ILE A 133 -2.50 -21.95 -17.02
C ILE A 133 -3.99 -22.14 -16.68
N SER A 134 -4.88 -22.38 -17.66
CA SER A 134 -6.27 -22.71 -17.36
C SER A 134 -6.40 -24.02 -16.56
N LYS A 135 -5.42 -24.90 -16.69
CA LYS A 135 -5.30 -26.14 -15.93
C LYS A 135 -4.79 -25.94 -14.50
N GLY A 136 -4.52 -24.70 -14.09
CA GLY A 136 -3.94 -24.38 -12.78
C GLY A 136 -2.59 -25.09 -12.57
N PHE A 137 -2.36 -25.62 -11.38
CA PHE A 137 -1.13 -26.34 -11.08
C PHE A 137 -0.93 -27.64 -11.87
N ALA A 138 -1.97 -28.21 -12.49
CA ALA A 138 -1.79 -29.39 -13.36
C ALA A 138 -0.93 -29.04 -14.60
N ALA A 139 -0.91 -27.79 -15.05
CA ALA A 139 -0.02 -27.32 -16.11
C ALA A 139 1.47 -27.51 -15.80
N LEU A 140 1.85 -27.50 -14.53
CA LEU A 140 3.24 -27.65 -14.09
C LEU A 140 3.78 -29.09 -14.20
N ARG A 141 2.90 -30.07 -14.45
CA ARG A 141 3.26 -31.46 -14.70
C ARG A 141 3.64 -31.75 -16.15
N ASP A 142 3.41 -30.78 -17.04
CA ASP A 142 3.77 -30.92 -18.45
C ASP A 142 5.29 -31.12 -18.60
N PRO A 143 5.75 -32.14 -19.38
CA PRO A 143 7.19 -32.36 -19.57
C PRO A 143 7.91 -31.20 -20.24
N SER A 144 7.21 -30.36 -21.02
CA SER A 144 7.79 -29.17 -21.64
C SER A 144 8.04 -28.03 -20.67
N PHE A 145 7.38 -28.05 -19.51
CA PHE A 145 7.58 -27.05 -18.45
C PHE A 145 8.93 -27.27 -17.75
N GLN A 146 9.79 -26.27 -17.69
CA GLN A 146 11.16 -26.43 -17.18
C GLN A 146 11.41 -25.71 -15.85
N LYS A 147 10.92 -24.49 -15.68
CA LYS A 147 11.31 -23.63 -14.55
C LYS A 147 10.11 -22.89 -13.95
N LEU A 148 9.96 -23.01 -12.63
CA LEU A 148 8.97 -22.29 -11.82
C LEU A 148 9.66 -21.31 -10.88
N ALA A 149 9.41 -20.01 -11.05
CA ALA A 149 9.89 -19.00 -10.12
C ALA A 149 8.96 -18.88 -8.90
N ILE A 150 9.55 -18.89 -7.72
CA ILE A 150 8.90 -18.53 -6.46
C ILE A 150 9.84 -17.66 -5.63
N ALA A 151 9.33 -16.88 -4.68
CA ALA A 151 10.19 -16.26 -3.69
C ALA A 151 10.79 -17.32 -2.76
N ASN A 152 11.99 -17.07 -2.22
CA ASN A 152 12.62 -18.03 -1.31
C ASN A 152 11.80 -18.22 -0.02
N PRO A 153 11.30 -19.44 0.26
CA PRO A 153 10.45 -19.72 1.43
C PRO A 153 11.13 -19.47 2.78
N GLN A 154 12.47 -19.50 2.83
CA GLN A 154 13.22 -19.31 4.08
C GLN A 154 12.95 -17.94 4.73
N HIS A 155 12.71 -16.90 3.91
CA HIS A 155 12.53 -15.54 4.42
C HIS A 155 11.37 -14.76 3.77
N SER A 156 10.68 -15.37 2.77
CA SER A 156 9.53 -14.75 2.11
C SER A 156 8.21 -15.43 2.49
N PRO A 157 7.24 -14.69 3.06
CA PRO A 157 5.89 -15.20 3.30
C PRO A 157 5.20 -15.71 2.03
N TYR A 158 5.38 -15.00 0.91
CA TYR A 158 4.86 -15.43 -0.39
C TYR A 158 5.51 -16.70 -0.90
N GLY A 159 6.79 -16.91 -0.59
CA GLY A 159 7.50 -18.15 -0.90
C GLY A 159 6.95 -19.32 -0.10
N ARG A 160 6.71 -19.14 1.21
CA ARG A 160 6.05 -20.15 2.05
C ARG A 160 4.65 -20.50 1.55
N ALA A 161 3.85 -19.50 1.20
CA ALA A 161 2.51 -19.71 0.66
C ALA A 161 2.55 -20.47 -0.68
N ALA A 162 3.51 -20.15 -1.55
CA ALA A 162 3.70 -20.85 -2.83
C ALA A 162 4.08 -22.33 -2.60
N GLU A 163 5.03 -22.61 -1.72
CA GLU A 163 5.45 -23.97 -1.39
C GLU A 163 4.30 -24.77 -0.75
N GLU A 164 3.57 -24.18 0.20
CA GLU A 164 2.41 -24.81 0.83
C GLU A 164 1.35 -25.16 -0.21
N ALA A 165 1.02 -24.20 -1.11
CA ALA A 165 0.04 -24.43 -2.16
C ALA A 165 0.44 -25.57 -3.11
N LEU A 166 1.71 -25.64 -3.50
CA LEU A 166 2.25 -26.73 -4.34
C LEU A 166 2.19 -28.07 -3.63
N ARG A 167 2.50 -28.13 -2.33
CA ARG A 167 2.42 -29.34 -1.51
C ARG A 167 0.98 -29.82 -1.37
N LYS A 168 0.05 -28.94 -0.98
CA LYS A 168 -1.38 -29.28 -0.83
C LYS A 168 -2.02 -29.70 -2.15
N ALA A 169 -1.58 -29.13 -3.28
CA ALA A 169 -2.02 -29.55 -4.61
C ALA A 169 -1.35 -30.85 -5.10
N GLY A 170 -0.41 -31.43 -4.35
CA GLY A 170 0.31 -32.67 -4.71
C GLY A 170 1.21 -32.53 -5.92
N VAL A 171 1.70 -31.30 -6.24
CA VAL A 171 2.57 -31.05 -7.40
C VAL A 171 3.99 -30.66 -7.00
N TYR A 172 4.26 -30.44 -5.72
CA TYR A 172 5.58 -30.01 -5.24
C TYR A 172 6.72 -30.92 -5.69
N ASP A 173 6.58 -32.24 -5.52
CA ASP A 173 7.63 -33.21 -5.89
C ASP A 173 7.93 -33.22 -7.39
N ALA A 174 6.96 -32.90 -8.24
CA ALA A 174 7.15 -32.78 -9.67
C ALA A 174 7.94 -31.54 -10.08
N VAL A 175 7.93 -30.48 -9.26
CA VAL A 175 8.54 -29.19 -9.59
C VAL A 175 9.72 -28.78 -8.73
N LYS A 176 9.95 -29.44 -7.58
CA LYS A 176 10.99 -29.03 -6.59
C LYS A 176 12.38 -28.84 -7.18
N ASN A 177 12.77 -29.67 -8.16
CA ASN A 177 14.07 -29.58 -8.84
C ASN A 177 14.06 -28.58 -10.02
N ARG A 178 12.92 -27.93 -10.28
CA ARG A 178 12.73 -26.91 -11.32
C ARG A 178 12.45 -25.53 -10.71
N LEU A 179 12.54 -25.40 -9.38
CA LEU A 179 12.31 -24.13 -8.69
C LEU A 179 13.48 -23.17 -8.94
N VAL A 180 13.13 -21.94 -9.29
CA VAL A 180 14.04 -20.80 -9.34
C VAL A 180 13.65 -19.88 -8.20
N LEU A 181 14.52 -19.75 -7.20
CA LEU A 181 14.23 -18.99 -5.99
C LEU A 181 14.68 -17.54 -6.15
N GLY A 182 13.70 -16.62 -6.09
CA GLY A 182 13.96 -15.19 -5.99
C GLY A 182 14.20 -14.80 -4.54
N GLU A 183 15.08 -13.84 -4.31
CA GLU A 183 15.34 -13.24 -2.99
C GLU A 183 14.04 -12.73 -2.32
N ASN A 184 13.14 -12.23 -3.14
CA ASN A 184 11.81 -11.77 -2.75
C ASN A 184 10.81 -11.98 -3.89
N ILE A 185 9.54 -11.64 -3.68
CA ILE A 185 8.48 -11.92 -4.66
C ILE A 185 8.60 -11.07 -5.93
N SER A 186 9.22 -9.88 -5.87
CA SER A 186 9.44 -9.07 -7.08
C SER A 186 10.56 -9.64 -7.94
N GLN A 187 11.61 -10.22 -7.37
CA GLN A 187 12.63 -10.91 -8.13
C GLN A 187 12.09 -12.19 -8.78
N ALA A 188 11.23 -12.94 -8.09
CA ALA A 188 10.53 -14.07 -8.71
C ALA A 188 9.71 -13.61 -9.94
N ALA A 189 9.04 -12.46 -9.87
CA ALA A 189 8.34 -11.88 -11.00
C ALA A 189 9.29 -11.51 -12.15
N GLN A 190 10.45 -10.91 -11.84
CA GLN A 190 11.48 -10.57 -12.84
C GLN A 190 12.02 -11.81 -13.58
N PHE A 191 12.17 -12.95 -12.90
CA PHE A 191 12.62 -14.18 -13.56
C PHE A 191 11.63 -14.67 -14.62
N VAL A 192 10.32 -14.53 -14.38
CA VAL A 192 9.33 -14.91 -15.40
C VAL A 192 9.25 -13.84 -16.50
N GLU A 193 9.23 -12.55 -16.13
CA GLU A 193 9.16 -11.45 -17.08
C GLU A 193 10.31 -11.48 -18.07
N SER A 194 11.53 -11.78 -17.61
CA SER A 194 12.74 -11.88 -18.44
C SER A 194 12.86 -13.20 -19.22
N GLY A 195 11.98 -14.18 -18.98
CA GLY A 195 12.04 -15.51 -19.60
C GLY A 195 13.03 -16.47 -18.94
N ASN A 196 13.60 -16.12 -17.80
CA ASN A 196 14.47 -17.01 -17.01
C ASN A 196 13.69 -18.12 -16.29
N ALA A 197 12.35 -17.98 -16.20
CA ALA A 197 11.42 -19.01 -15.77
C ALA A 197 10.18 -19.01 -16.67
N ASP A 198 9.56 -20.18 -16.86
CA ASP A 198 8.39 -20.37 -17.73
C ASP A 198 7.11 -19.84 -17.09
N ALA A 199 7.02 -19.94 -15.77
CA ALA A 199 5.94 -19.45 -14.93
C ALA A 199 6.46 -19.03 -13.56
N GLY A 200 5.62 -18.32 -12.80
CA GLY A 200 5.91 -17.97 -11.42
C GLY A 200 4.67 -18.01 -10.54
N ILE A 201 4.85 -18.40 -9.28
CA ILE A 201 3.83 -18.14 -8.28
C ILE A 201 4.15 -16.79 -7.68
N LEU A 202 3.34 -15.79 -8.04
CA LEU A 202 3.56 -14.38 -7.76
C LEU A 202 2.47 -13.82 -6.85
N ALA A 203 2.73 -12.65 -6.26
CA ALA A 203 1.70 -11.87 -5.59
C ALA A 203 0.69 -11.33 -6.63
N LEU A 204 -0.61 -11.39 -6.31
CA LEU A 204 -1.65 -10.80 -7.15
C LEU A 204 -1.42 -9.31 -7.36
N SER A 205 -0.89 -8.61 -6.35
CA SER A 205 -0.58 -7.18 -6.42
C SER A 205 0.46 -6.85 -7.50
N LEU A 206 1.45 -7.71 -7.70
CA LEU A 206 2.42 -7.56 -8.78
C LEU A 206 1.79 -7.90 -10.15
N ALA A 207 0.98 -8.96 -10.23
CA ALA A 207 0.31 -9.34 -11.47
C ALA A 207 -0.66 -8.27 -11.97
N LEU A 208 -1.29 -7.49 -11.06
CA LEU A 208 -2.18 -6.37 -11.37
C LEU A 208 -1.46 -5.03 -11.53
N SER A 209 -0.17 -4.98 -11.24
CA SER A 209 0.61 -3.73 -11.32
C SER A 209 0.76 -3.24 -12.76
N PRO A 210 1.02 -1.93 -12.96
CA PRO A 210 1.32 -1.38 -14.29
C PRO A 210 2.50 -2.09 -14.98
N GLY A 211 3.43 -2.65 -14.20
CA GLY A 211 4.59 -3.36 -14.72
C GLY A 211 4.29 -4.70 -15.38
N LEU A 212 3.27 -5.44 -14.91
CA LEU A 212 3.02 -6.83 -15.32
C LEU A 212 1.65 -7.09 -15.94
N LYS A 213 0.61 -6.29 -15.66
CA LYS A 213 -0.78 -6.59 -16.03
C LYS A 213 -1.01 -6.79 -17.53
N GLU A 214 -0.23 -6.07 -18.38
CA GLU A 214 -0.34 -6.16 -19.84
C GLU A 214 0.67 -7.16 -20.45
N LYS A 215 1.61 -7.67 -19.65
CA LYS A 215 2.70 -8.55 -20.12
C LYS A 215 2.42 -10.03 -19.97
N GLY A 216 1.37 -10.39 -19.25
CA GLY A 216 1.06 -11.77 -18.97
C GLY A 216 -0.37 -12.02 -18.55
N ARG A 217 -0.64 -13.27 -18.27
CA ARG A 217 -1.92 -13.75 -17.76
C ARG A 217 -1.70 -14.61 -16.53
N PHE A 218 -2.73 -14.73 -15.69
CA PHE A 218 -2.61 -15.49 -14.44
C PHE A 218 -3.85 -16.34 -14.15
N TRP A 219 -3.61 -17.39 -13.37
CA TRP A 219 -4.62 -18.19 -12.71
C TRP A 219 -4.55 -17.93 -11.20
N ARG A 220 -5.70 -17.65 -10.56
CA ARG A 220 -5.74 -17.45 -9.11
C ARG A 220 -5.59 -18.77 -8.40
N VAL A 221 -4.60 -18.87 -7.50
CA VAL A 221 -4.43 -20.05 -6.66
C VAL A 221 -5.57 -20.12 -5.65
N PRO A 222 -6.30 -21.25 -5.54
CA PRO A 222 -7.36 -21.41 -4.56
C PRO A 222 -6.89 -21.16 -3.13
N GLU A 223 -7.65 -20.42 -2.36
CA GLU A 223 -7.27 -19.96 -1.01
C GLU A 223 -7.16 -21.10 0.01
N ASN A 224 -7.83 -22.21 -0.22
CA ASN A 224 -7.71 -23.42 0.62
C ASN A 224 -6.38 -24.15 0.46
N LEU A 225 -5.56 -23.79 -0.52
CA LEU A 225 -4.25 -24.39 -0.75
C LEU A 225 -3.11 -23.76 0.04
N TYR A 226 -3.33 -22.62 0.70
CA TYR A 226 -2.31 -21.95 1.52
C TYR A 226 -2.94 -21.18 2.68
N ALA A 227 -2.15 -20.94 3.73
CA ALA A 227 -2.58 -20.13 4.85
C ALA A 227 -2.80 -18.66 4.41
N PRO A 228 -3.76 -17.93 4.99
CA PRO A 228 -3.97 -16.51 4.68
C PRO A 228 -2.71 -15.68 4.86
N ILE A 229 -2.31 -14.93 3.84
CA ILE A 229 -1.15 -14.04 3.88
C ILE A 229 -1.60 -12.74 4.58
N GLN A 230 -1.56 -12.73 5.91
CA GLN A 230 -1.95 -11.58 6.73
C GLN A 230 -0.82 -10.55 6.73
N GLN A 231 -1.08 -9.39 6.15
CA GLN A 231 -0.07 -8.33 6.02
C GLN A 231 -0.20 -7.31 7.14
N GLY A 232 0.87 -7.17 7.92
CA GLY A 232 0.93 -6.26 9.04
C GLY A 232 1.99 -5.18 8.88
N LEU A 233 1.77 -4.04 9.51
CA LEU A 233 2.80 -3.01 9.67
C LEU A 233 3.04 -2.72 11.15
N VAL A 234 4.16 -2.08 11.43
CA VAL A 234 4.53 -1.61 12.78
C VAL A 234 5.42 -0.38 12.67
N LEU A 235 5.36 0.49 13.70
CA LEU A 235 6.30 1.59 13.88
C LEU A 235 7.55 1.08 14.62
N VAL A 236 8.72 1.29 14.04
CA VAL A 236 9.98 0.85 14.63
C VAL A 236 10.36 1.80 15.78
N ARG A 237 10.74 1.25 16.94
CA ARG A 237 11.07 2.06 18.12
C ARG A 237 12.29 2.96 17.91
N ALA A 238 13.28 2.50 17.14
CA ALA A 238 14.49 3.24 16.80
C ALA A 238 14.30 4.29 15.71
N SER A 239 13.04 4.59 15.35
CA SER A 239 12.69 5.59 14.33
C SER A 239 13.42 6.92 14.55
N GLN A 240 13.99 7.47 13.48
CA GLN A 240 14.61 8.79 13.47
C GLN A 240 13.59 9.90 13.21
N ASN A 241 12.37 9.54 12.76
CA ASN A 241 11.26 10.46 12.51
C ASN A 241 9.93 9.90 13.05
N PRO A 242 9.76 9.76 14.37
CA PRO A 242 8.57 9.11 14.95
C PRO A 242 7.26 9.86 14.64
N GLN A 243 7.30 11.19 14.51
CA GLN A 243 6.12 11.99 14.13
C GLN A 243 5.70 11.74 12.69
N GLY A 244 6.65 11.71 11.76
CA GLY A 244 6.40 11.38 10.36
C GLY A 244 5.91 9.93 10.20
N ALA A 245 6.51 8.99 10.93
CA ALA A 245 6.10 7.58 10.95
C ALA A 245 4.65 7.42 11.44
N GLN A 246 4.27 8.11 12.52
CA GLN A 246 2.89 8.09 13.02
C GLN A 246 1.91 8.70 12.02
N ALA A 247 2.26 9.84 11.41
CA ALA A 247 1.44 10.46 10.38
C ALA A 247 1.27 9.53 9.15
N PHE A 248 2.33 8.82 8.76
CA PHE A 248 2.26 7.86 7.66
C PHE A 248 1.39 6.64 8.01
N LEU A 249 1.48 6.11 9.23
CA LEU A 249 0.60 5.06 9.73
C LEU A 249 -0.89 5.47 9.64
N GLU A 250 -1.23 6.67 10.11
CA GLU A 250 -2.62 7.15 10.04
C GLU A 250 -3.08 7.35 8.59
N TYR A 251 -2.18 7.83 7.71
CA TYR A 251 -2.48 7.93 6.29
C TYR A 251 -2.76 6.56 5.65
N VAL A 252 -2.01 5.51 6.03
CA VAL A 252 -2.24 4.14 5.54
C VAL A 252 -3.62 3.61 5.91
N LYS A 253 -4.17 4.02 7.06
CA LYS A 253 -5.53 3.68 7.49
C LYS A 253 -6.63 4.45 6.74
N SER A 254 -6.29 5.46 5.97
CA SER A 254 -7.26 6.32 5.28
C SER A 254 -8.06 5.58 4.20
N PRO A 255 -9.29 6.02 3.89
CA PRO A 255 -10.09 5.47 2.79
C PRO A 255 -9.39 5.51 1.43
N MET A 256 -8.57 6.53 1.20
CA MET A 256 -7.79 6.67 -0.05
C MET A 256 -6.78 5.52 -0.19
N THR A 257 -6.02 5.24 0.86
CA THR A 257 -5.02 4.17 0.85
C THR A 257 -5.67 2.79 0.79
N THR A 258 -6.75 2.58 1.53
CA THR A 258 -7.47 1.29 1.49
C THR A 258 -8.06 1.01 0.10
N ALA A 259 -8.66 2.00 -0.57
CA ALA A 259 -9.13 1.86 -1.95
C ALA A 259 -7.98 1.60 -2.94
N LEU A 260 -6.81 2.19 -2.71
CA LEU A 260 -5.61 1.94 -3.50
C LEU A 260 -5.14 0.49 -3.33
N LEU A 261 -5.06 -0.01 -2.11
CA LEU A 261 -4.69 -1.40 -1.83
C LEU A 261 -5.66 -2.39 -2.50
N GLU A 262 -6.98 -2.15 -2.45
CA GLU A 262 -7.98 -2.97 -3.15
C GLU A 262 -7.76 -3.00 -4.68
N ARG A 263 -7.42 -1.87 -5.28
CA ARG A 263 -7.10 -1.78 -6.71
C ARG A 263 -5.89 -2.63 -7.10
N TYR A 264 -4.92 -2.76 -6.21
CA TYR A 264 -3.80 -3.70 -6.37
C TYR A 264 -4.14 -5.15 -5.99
N GLY A 265 -5.41 -5.46 -5.67
CA GLY A 265 -5.88 -6.82 -5.41
C GLY A 265 -5.65 -7.32 -3.98
N PHE A 266 -5.31 -6.45 -3.06
CA PHE A 266 -5.31 -6.77 -1.63
C PHE A 266 -6.74 -6.86 -1.10
N ILE A 267 -6.98 -7.74 -0.16
CA ILE A 267 -8.26 -7.84 0.54
C ILE A 267 -8.14 -7.10 1.88
N LEU A 268 -9.09 -6.21 2.16
CA LEU A 268 -9.09 -5.48 3.42
C LEU A 268 -9.59 -6.35 4.58
N PRO A 269 -9.05 -6.18 5.79
CA PRO A 269 -9.59 -6.80 6.99
C PRO A 269 -11.08 -6.46 7.15
N GLY A 270 -11.91 -7.44 7.49
CA GLY A 270 -13.37 -7.28 7.62
C GLY A 270 -14.19 -7.45 6.33
N LYS A 271 -13.55 -7.51 5.15
CA LYS A 271 -14.20 -7.87 3.88
C LYS A 271 -14.05 -9.37 3.52
N VAL A 272 -13.38 -10.13 4.36
CA VAL A 272 -13.31 -11.59 4.21
C VAL A 272 -14.69 -12.14 4.57
N LYS A 273 -15.42 -12.67 3.59
CA LYS A 273 -16.61 -13.48 3.89
C LYS A 273 -16.16 -14.74 4.62
N PRO A 274 -16.83 -15.12 5.72
CA PRO A 274 -16.55 -16.36 6.46
C PRO A 274 -16.67 -17.59 5.58
#